data_21e6edbb568add9dafe3bdefbd325f11
#
_entry.id   21e6edbb568add9dafe3bdefbd325f11
#
_cell.length_a   1.000
_cell.length_b   1.000
_cell.length_c   1.000
_cell.angle_alpha   90.00
_cell.angle_beta   90.00
_cell.angle_gamma   90.00
#
_symmetry.space_group_name_H-M   'P 1'
#
loop_
_entity.id
_entity.type
_entity.pdbx_description
1 polymer ?
#
loop_
_entity_poly.entity_id
_entity_poly.type
_entity_poly.pdbx_seq_one_letter_code
_entity_poly.pdbx_strand_id
1 'polypeptide(L)'
;MRYIKGRSNLSCTIFVPWDCKNHCKFCTSKQMYKERTCDIDAIIAQIKKINENPLIQEFVLTGGEPLADLEQCQKLIDVMEKPVYINTTFPTFAEIPGTIETAKIMTMIDFINKNDKIGGLNISRHMHQKFYEDVLPINVFAHLIKKHIKLNVVLSKEFNLEEFKQFVEPYRPLENVSICIRADYRNITKDTLKNRDDVFEKLILEYEYESSGGCMVCNDDRFWDGDTLISYHRGLEHSKVVYGNKIFVNDILITIDGQIYDDWDLVTNTEFERWIFGEFKLDEDVSEYENDPVYVDWLLKKNGEEGIL
;
A
#
# COMPACT_ATOMS: atom_id res chain seq x y z
N MET A 1 10.30 -17.83 -18.83
CA MET A 1 9.01 -17.59 -18.16
C MET A 1 8.32 -16.42 -18.85
N ARG A 2 7.00 -16.31 -18.75
CA ARG A 2 6.21 -15.25 -19.38
C ARG A 2 5.63 -14.36 -18.31
N TYR A 3 5.85 -13.05 -18.40
CA TYR A 3 5.27 -12.07 -17.49
C TYR A 3 3.87 -11.68 -17.92
N ILE A 4 2.96 -11.59 -16.97
CA ILE A 4 1.56 -11.25 -17.15
C ILE A 4 1.19 -10.19 -16.11
N LYS A 5 0.37 -9.23 -16.50
CA LYS A 5 -0.21 -8.26 -15.59
C LYS A 5 -1.15 -8.98 -14.61
N GLY A 6 -0.81 -8.94 -13.32
CA GLY A 6 -1.52 -9.68 -12.28
C GLY A 6 -2.81 -9.02 -11.77
N ARG A 7 -3.04 -7.74 -12.12
CA ARG A 7 -4.26 -7.00 -11.73
C ARG A 7 -4.57 -5.88 -12.71
N SER A 8 -5.82 -5.40 -12.70
CA SER A 8 -6.28 -4.33 -13.60
C SER A 8 -5.47 -3.03 -13.45
N ASN A 9 -5.12 -2.64 -12.23
CA ASN A 9 -4.34 -1.43 -11.93
C ASN A 9 -2.95 -1.82 -11.43
N LEU A 10 -2.01 -1.97 -12.35
CA LEU A 10 -0.62 -2.20 -11.97
C LEU A 10 -0.02 -0.88 -11.46
N SER A 11 0.45 -0.88 -10.22
CA SER A 11 1.11 0.26 -9.61
C SER A 11 2.62 0.13 -9.64
N CYS A 12 3.31 1.29 -9.64
CA CYS A 12 4.74 1.36 -9.42
C CYS A 12 4.99 2.01 -8.05
N THR A 13 5.47 1.22 -7.10
CA THR A 13 5.79 1.64 -5.75
C THR A 13 7.23 2.12 -5.67
N ILE A 14 7.41 3.38 -5.28
CA ILE A 14 8.71 4.06 -5.26
C ILE A 14 9.09 4.34 -3.81
N PHE A 15 10.26 3.85 -3.41
CA PHE A 15 10.83 4.12 -2.11
C PHE A 15 11.59 5.45 -2.15
N VAL A 16 11.13 6.43 -1.35
CA VAL A 16 11.81 7.73 -1.27
C VAL A 16 13.22 7.59 -0.69
N PRO A 17 14.22 8.36 -1.18
CA PRO A 17 15.62 8.21 -0.78
C PRO A 17 15.95 8.87 0.57
N TRP A 18 14.96 9.06 1.46
CA TRP A 18 15.14 9.53 2.83
C TRP A 18 14.35 8.69 3.83
N ASP A 19 14.88 8.55 5.04
CA ASP A 19 14.35 7.64 6.07
C ASP A 19 13.15 8.24 6.82
N CYS A 20 12.53 7.41 7.64
CA CYS A 20 11.42 7.73 8.51
C CYS A 20 11.86 7.74 9.98
N LYS A 21 11.42 8.73 10.76
CA LYS A 21 11.69 8.80 12.21
C LYS A 21 10.96 7.70 13.00
N ASN A 22 9.88 7.13 12.45
CA ASN A 22 9.12 6.07 13.11
C ASN A 22 9.86 4.73 13.12
N HIS A 23 9.61 3.94 14.18
CA HIS A 23 10.23 2.63 14.40
C HIS A 23 9.20 1.51 14.44
N CYS A 24 8.41 1.37 13.35
CA CYS A 24 7.39 0.34 13.23
C CYS A 24 8.01 -1.07 13.28
N LYS A 25 7.53 -1.92 14.19
CA LYS A 25 8.06 -3.29 14.32
C LYS A 25 7.83 -4.14 13.06
N PHE A 26 6.78 -3.86 12.31
CA PHE A 26 6.42 -4.52 11.05
C PHE A 26 6.96 -3.79 9.81
N CYS A 27 7.81 -2.77 9.96
CA CYS A 27 8.34 -2.02 8.82
C CYS A 27 9.26 -2.89 7.97
N THR A 28 8.90 -3.09 6.71
CA THR A 28 9.68 -3.83 5.72
C THR A 28 10.79 -2.97 5.10
N SER A 29 10.65 -1.65 5.13
CA SER A 29 11.56 -0.73 4.43
C SER A 29 12.85 -0.40 5.17
N LYS A 30 12.90 -0.56 6.51
CA LYS A 30 14.06 -0.12 7.32
C LYS A 30 15.38 -0.77 6.94
N GLN A 31 15.36 -2.03 6.53
CA GLN A 31 16.58 -2.73 6.13
C GLN A 31 17.16 -2.12 4.85
N MET A 32 16.31 -1.70 3.92
CA MET A 32 16.71 -1.06 2.67
C MET A 32 17.60 0.17 2.90
N TYR A 33 17.26 1.02 3.87
CA TYR A 33 18.03 2.25 4.18
C TYR A 33 19.38 1.98 4.85
N LYS A 34 19.62 0.77 5.38
CA LYS A 34 20.90 0.38 5.93
C LYS A 34 21.85 -0.23 4.90
N GLU A 35 21.29 -0.89 3.90
CA GLU A 35 22.02 -1.74 2.95
C GLU A 35 22.27 -1.07 1.61
N ARG A 36 21.55 0.03 1.29
CA ARG A 36 21.58 0.68 -0.01
C ARG A 36 21.95 2.16 0.09
N THR A 37 22.57 2.68 -0.95
CA THR A 37 22.87 4.10 -1.08
C THR A 37 21.68 4.81 -1.73
N CYS A 38 21.23 5.90 -1.11
CA CYS A 38 20.14 6.71 -1.65
C CYS A 38 20.58 7.49 -2.90
N ASP A 39 19.83 7.39 -3.99
CA ASP A 39 20.11 8.06 -5.26
C ASP A 39 18.80 8.56 -5.92
N ILE A 40 18.47 9.82 -5.71
CA ILE A 40 17.26 10.43 -6.26
C ILE A 40 17.31 10.55 -7.79
N ASP A 41 18.49 10.77 -8.37
CA ASP A 41 18.63 10.93 -9.82
C ASP A 41 18.42 9.58 -10.53
N ALA A 42 18.91 8.50 -9.93
CA ALA A 42 18.64 7.15 -10.42
C ALA A 42 17.13 6.82 -10.34
N ILE A 43 16.45 7.16 -9.24
CA ILE A 43 14.98 7.01 -9.11
C ILE A 43 14.26 7.79 -10.20
N ILE A 44 14.59 9.06 -10.41
CA ILE A 44 14.00 9.92 -11.45
C ILE A 44 14.21 9.33 -12.84
N ALA A 45 15.39 8.80 -13.13
CA ALA A 45 15.68 8.16 -14.40
C ALA A 45 14.78 6.93 -14.64
N GLN A 46 14.52 6.12 -13.61
CA GLN A 46 13.60 4.98 -13.72
C GLN A 46 12.13 5.41 -13.87
N ILE A 47 11.69 6.42 -13.13
CA ILE A 47 10.33 6.96 -13.27
C ILE A 47 10.07 7.40 -14.71
N LYS A 48 11.01 8.13 -15.33
CA LYS A 48 10.88 8.58 -16.72
C LYS A 48 10.72 7.42 -17.70
N LYS A 49 11.47 6.34 -17.53
CA LYS A 49 11.31 5.13 -18.34
C LYS A 49 9.96 4.44 -18.10
N ILE A 50 9.51 4.36 -16.85
CA ILE A 50 8.25 3.72 -16.47
C ILE A 50 7.03 4.50 -16.95
N ASN A 51 7.11 5.82 -17.08
CA ASN A 51 6.02 6.64 -17.64
C ASN A 51 5.58 6.15 -19.04
N GLU A 52 6.52 5.67 -19.85
CA GLU A 52 6.25 5.18 -21.21
C GLU A 52 5.50 3.84 -21.21
N ASN A 53 5.48 3.14 -20.09
CA ASN A 53 4.81 1.85 -19.99
C ASN A 53 3.30 2.02 -19.76
N PRO A 54 2.44 1.62 -20.72
CA PRO A 54 0.99 1.78 -20.62
C PRO A 54 0.33 0.86 -19.56
N LEU A 55 1.05 -0.15 -19.08
CA LEU A 55 0.55 -1.08 -18.06
C LEU A 55 0.48 -0.45 -16.68
N ILE A 56 1.40 0.48 -16.40
CA ILE A 56 1.44 1.20 -15.14
C ILE A 56 0.32 2.23 -15.17
N GLN A 57 -0.57 2.15 -14.19
CA GLN A 57 -1.73 3.03 -14.08
C GLN A 57 -1.53 4.12 -13.02
N GLU A 58 -0.68 3.88 -12.05
CA GLU A 58 -0.47 4.77 -10.91
C GLU A 58 0.93 4.62 -10.31
N PHE A 59 1.36 5.64 -9.60
CA PHE A 59 2.55 5.61 -8.76
C PHE A 59 2.16 5.63 -7.27
N VAL A 60 2.95 4.93 -6.45
CA VAL A 60 2.81 4.96 -5.00
C VAL A 60 4.14 5.40 -4.39
N LEU A 61 4.20 6.57 -3.77
CA LEU A 61 5.35 6.98 -2.97
C LEU A 61 5.30 6.36 -1.58
N THR A 62 6.37 5.70 -1.19
CA THR A 62 6.47 4.97 0.08
C THR A 62 7.92 4.96 0.59
N GLY A 63 8.22 4.08 1.51
CA GLY A 63 9.58 3.79 2.00
C GLY A 63 9.83 4.41 3.35
N GLY A 64 10.60 5.51 3.44
CA GLY A 64 10.76 6.31 4.65
C GLY A 64 9.46 7.08 4.95
N GLU A 65 9.55 8.41 5.04
CA GLU A 65 8.36 9.26 5.17
C GLU A 65 8.32 10.25 4.02
N PRO A 66 7.49 10.01 2.97
CA PRO A 66 7.48 10.87 1.79
C PRO A 66 7.24 12.35 2.09
N LEU A 67 6.39 12.67 3.06
CA LEU A 67 6.05 14.05 3.41
C LEU A 67 7.06 14.71 4.37
N ALA A 68 8.12 14.01 4.78
CA ALA A 68 9.18 14.62 5.59
C ALA A 68 10.03 15.63 4.83
N ASP A 69 10.12 15.48 3.49
CA ASP A 69 10.83 16.41 2.61
C ASP A 69 9.95 16.75 1.39
N LEU A 70 9.16 17.82 1.51
CA LEU A 70 8.20 18.22 0.48
C LEU A 70 8.88 18.69 -0.82
N GLU A 71 10.09 19.26 -0.74
CA GLU A 71 10.82 19.72 -1.93
C GLU A 71 11.27 18.51 -2.77
N GLN A 72 11.88 17.54 -2.14
CA GLN A 72 12.30 16.30 -2.84
C GLN A 72 11.11 15.46 -3.30
N CYS A 73 10.05 15.42 -2.48
CA CYS A 73 8.80 14.77 -2.88
C CYS A 73 8.22 15.41 -4.15
N GLN A 74 8.20 16.73 -4.24
CA GLN A 74 7.76 17.46 -5.44
C GLN A 74 8.61 17.11 -6.66
N LYS A 75 9.94 17.04 -6.53
CA LYS A 75 10.84 16.66 -7.65
C LYS A 75 10.48 15.29 -8.22
N LEU A 76 10.13 14.33 -7.35
CA LEU A 76 9.68 13.01 -7.80
C LEU A 76 8.31 13.09 -8.50
N ILE A 77 7.36 13.81 -7.92
CA ILE A 77 6.01 13.95 -8.49
C ILE A 77 6.04 14.69 -9.84
N ASP A 78 6.92 15.69 -10.00
CA ASP A 78 7.02 16.48 -11.23
C ASP A 78 7.31 15.62 -12.45
N VAL A 79 8.11 14.57 -12.29
CA VAL A 79 8.48 13.66 -13.38
C VAL A 79 7.49 12.50 -13.59
N MET A 80 6.52 12.30 -12.71
CA MET A 80 5.46 11.30 -12.85
C MET A 80 4.35 11.82 -13.78
N GLU A 81 3.88 10.99 -14.70
CA GLU A 81 2.83 11.33 -15.67
C GLU A 81 1.46 10.71 -15.34
N LYS A 82 1.39 9.93 -14.27
CA LYS A 82 0.19 9.22 -13.83
C LYS A 82 -0.18 9.63 -12.40
N PRO A 83 -1.40 9.32 -11.92
CA PRO A 83 -1.81 9.62 -10.56
C PRO A 83 -0.83 9.07 -9.52
N VAL A 84 -0.61 9.83 -8.47
CA VAL A 84 0.32 9.51 -7.38
C VAL A 84 -0.46 9.31 -6.08
N TYR A 85 -0.25 8.19 -5.42
CA TYR A 85 -0.73 7.93 -4.06
C TYR A 85 0.44 7.99 -3.09
N ILE A 86 0.25 8.56 -1.91
CA ILE A 86 1.33 8.75 -0.94
C ILE A 86 1.06 7.91 0.30
N ASN A 87 1.95 6.96 0.59
CA ASN A 87 1.95 6.22 1.86
C ASN A 87 2.72 7.04 2.90
N THR A 88 2.04 7.52 3.93
CA THR A 88 2.61 8.44 4.91
C THR A 88 2.13 8.15 6.32
N THR A 89 2.89 8.55 7.32
CA THR A 89 2.44 8.64 8.70
C THR A 89 1.78 9.99 8.99
N PHE A 90 1.81 10.93 8.06
CA PHE A 90 1.38 12.30 8.22
C PHE A 90 2.10 12.96 9.42
N PRO A 91 3.39 13.28 9.28
CA PRO A 91 4.27 13.62 10.40
C PRO A 91 3.93 14.97 11.04
N THR A 92 4.27 15.12 12.33
CA THR A 92 4.08 16.37 13.07
C THR A 92 5.10 17.45 12.73
N PHE A 93 6.24 17.04 12.14
CA PHE A 93 7.45 17.86 11.92
C PHE A 93 8.13 18.38 13.18
N ALA A 94 7.58 18.11 14.36
CA ALA A 94 8.13 18.61 15.60
C ALA A 94 9.49 17.95 15.95
N GLU A 95 10.40 18.73 16.49
CA GLU A 95 11.67 18.22 17.04
C GLU A 95 11.49 17.63 18.43
N ILE A 96 10.51 18.16 19.17
CA ILE A 96 10.16 17.70 20.51
C ILE A 96 9.01 16.68 20.40
N PRO A 97 9.19 15.43 20.87
CA PRO A 97 8.15 14.41 20.86
C PRO A 97 6.85 14.89 21.50
N GLY A 98 5.71 14.56 20.89
CA GLY A 98 4.38 14.94 21.37
C GLY A 98 3.96 16.38 21.08
N THR A 99 4.78 17.15 20.34
CA THR A 99 4.42 18.50 19.87
C THR A 99 4.04 18.52 18.39
N ILE A 100 3.46 19.64 17.93
CA ILE A 100 2.97 19.80 16.56
C ILE A 100 3.48 21.14 16.01
N GLU A 101 4.12 21.10 14.85
CA GLU A 101 4.48 22.32 14.11
C GLU A 101 3.37 22.70 13.13
N THR A 102 2.35 23.39 13.61
CA THR A 102 1.14 23.72 12.84
C THR A 102 1.45 24.38 11.50
N ALA A 103 2.42 25.28 11.44
CA ALA A 103 2.78 25.98 10.20
C ALA A 103 3.29 24.99 9.12
N LYS A 104 4.16 24.05 9.49
CA LYS A 104 4.65 23.01 8.57
C LYS A 104 3.54 22.07 8.13
N ILE A 105 2.64 21.73 9.05
CA ILE A 105 1.47 20.90 8.75
C ILE A 105 0.54 21.58 7.75
N MET A 106 0.25 22.87 7.92
CA MET A 106 -0.55 23.63 6.96
C MET A 106 0.15 23.71 5.59
N THR A 107 1.47 23.86 5.56
CA THR A 107 2.25 23.80 4.32
C THR A 107 2.12 22.42 3.64
N MET A 108 2.17 21.35 4.39
CA MET A 108 1.96 19.98 3.89
C MET A 108 0.55 19.78 3.33
N ILE A 109 -0.48 20.23 4.04
CA ILE A 109 -1.88 20.17 3.58
C ILE A 109 -2.05 20.97 2.28
N ASP A 110 -1.48 22.16 2.23
CA ASP A 110 -1.47 23.00 1.03
C ASP A 110 -0.78 22.31 -0.15
N PHE A 111 0.38 21.71 0.07
CA PHE A 111 1.10 20.91 -0.92
C PHE A 111 0.23 19.81 -1.50
N ILE A 112 -0.42 19.00 -0.64
CA ILE A 112 -1.32 17.92 -1.03
C ILE A 112 -2.51 18.44 -1.85
N ASN A 113 -3.16 19.48 -1.36
CA ASN A 113 -4.38 20.01 -1.98
C ASN A 113 -4.15 20.69 -3.33
N LYS A 114 -3.00 21.34 -3.51
CA LYS A 114 -2.65 22.09 -4.74
C LYS A 114 -2.03 21.21 -5.82
N ASN A 115 -1.58 20.01 -5.48
CA ASN A 115 -0.94 19.11 -6.44
C ASN A 115 -1.99 18.19 -7.10
N ASP A 116 -2.34 18.49 -8.35
CA ASP A 116 -3.38 17.74 -9.08
C ASP A 116 -2.98 16.30 -9.40
N LYS A 117 -1.67 15.98 -9.42
CA LYS A 117 -1.20 14.61 -9.62
C LYS A 117 -1.41 13.71 -8.40
N ILE A 118 -1.55 14.28 -7.19
CA ILE A 118 -1.85 13.51 -5.99
C ILE A 118 -3.33 13.07 -6.03
N GLY A 119 -3.55 11.77 -6.24
CA GLY A 119 -4.88 11.16 -6.28
C GLY A 119 -5.44 10.85 -4.89
N GLY A 120 -4.58 10.59 -3.90
CA GLY A 120 -5.00 10.27 -2.53
C GLY A 120 -3.83 9.99 -1.61
N LEU A 121 -4.17 9.78 -0.33
CA LEU A 121 -3.22 9.46 0.73
C LEU A 121 -3.57 8.11 1.37
N ASN A 122 -2.55 7.31 1.63
CA ASN A 122 -2.63 6.13 2.48
C ASN A 122 -1.93 6.45 3.80
N ILE A 123 -2.71 6.81 4.83
CA ILE A 123 -2.17 7.25 6.11
C ILE A 123 -2.09 6.08 7.08
N SER A 124 -0.90 5.78 7.57
CA SER A 124 -0.69 4.71 8.54
C SER A 124 -1.23 5.10 9.91
N ARG A 125 -2.16 4.29 10.44
CA ARG A 125 -2.71 4.38 11.81
C ARG A 125 -2.93 2.96 12.33
N HIS A 126 -2.43 2.66 13.53
CA HIS A 126 -2.47 1.29 14.05
C HIS A 126 -3.01 1.30 15.48
N MET A 127 -3.95 0.40 15.76
CA MET A 127 -4.67 0.35 17.03
C MET A 127 -3.78 0.08 18.26
N HIS A 128 -2.73 -0.73 18.10
CA HIS A 128 -1.96 -1.26 19.21
C HIS A 128 -0.54 -0.68 19.31
N GLN A 129 -0.23 0.40 18.61
CA GLN A 129 1.12 0.96 18.61
C GLN A 129 1.16 2.32 19.29
N LYS A 130 1.96 2.40 20.37
CA LYS A 130 2.16 3.60 21.17
C LYS A 130 3.32 4.49 20.70
N PHE A 131 4.02 4.16 19.61
CA PHE A 131 5.22 4.88 19.22
C PHE A 131 4.99 6.01 18.21
N TYR A 132 3.77 6.43 18.09
CA TYR A 132 3.40 7.57 17.25
C TYR A 132 3.27 8.85 18.05
N GLU A 133 4.22 9.09 18.97
CA GLU A 133 4.28 10.38 19.66
C GLU A 133 4.43 11.54 18.66
N ASP A 134 5.01 11.24 17.47
CA ASP A 134 5.22 12.20 16.39
C ASP A 134 4.13 12.18 15.31
N VAL A 135 3.04 11.45 15.51
CA VAL A 135 1.96 11.33 14.51
C VAL A 135 0.75 12.16 14.92
N LEU A 136 0.27 12.98 13.98
CA LEU A 136 -0.93 13.82 14.16
C LEU A 136 -2.18 12.99 14.40
N PRO A 137 -3.10 13.47 15.27
CA PRO A 137 -4.47 12.98 15.31
C PRO A 137 -5.18 13.41 14.01
N ILE A 138 -5.16 12.52 13.00
CA ILE A 138 -5.60 12.84 11.63
C ILE A 138 -7.07 13.29 11.57
N ASN A 139 -7.92 12.82 12.47
CA ASN A 139 -9.32 13.23 12.57
C ASN A 139 -9.49 14.75 12.80
N VAL A 140 -8.45 15.44 13.30
CA VAL A 140 -8.47 16.90 13.50
C VAL A 140 -8.16 17.65 12.19
N PHE A 141 -7.35 17.07 11.30
CA PHE A 141 -6.85 17.74 10.10
C PHE A 141 -7.42 17.18 8.79
N ALA A 142 -8.00 15.99 8.82
CA ALA A 142 -8.49 15.31 7.61
C ALA A 142 -9.52 16.14 6.83
N HIS A 143 -10.38 16.91 7.51
CA HIS A 143 -11.37 17.78 6.88
C HIS A 143 -10.74 18.95 6.08
N LEU A 144 -9.47 19.28 6.32
CA LEU A 144 -8.72 20.29 5.55
C LEU A 144 -8.10 19.71 4.27
N ILE A 145 -8.05 18.38 4.15
CA ILE A 145 -7.49 17.68 3.01
C ILE A 145 -8.60 17.38 2.02
N LYS A 146 -8.45 17.87 0.78
CA LYS A 146 -9.45 17.72 -0.29
C LYS A 146 -9.35 16.39 -1.04
N LYS A 147 -8.32 15.59 -0.76
CA LYS A 147 -8.07 14.30 -1.39
C LYS A 147 -8.64 13.18 -0.53
N HIS A 148 -8.89 12.03 -1.16
CA HIS A 148 -9.29 10.83 -0.41
C HIS A 148 -8.16 10.34 0.49
N ILE A 149 -8.51 9.93 1.70
CA ILE A 149 -7.62 9.39 2.72
C ILE A 149 -8.03 7.93 2.98
N LYS A 150 -7.10 7.01 2.78
CA LYS A 150 -7.22 5.63 3.24
C LYS A 150 -6.38 5.44 4.51
N LEU A 151 -7.01 5.17 5.63
CA LEU A 151 -6.30 4.82 6.86
C LEU A 151 -5.86 3.37 6.81
N ASN A 152 -4.57 3.11 6.75
CA ASN A 152 -4.01 1.76 6.79
C ASN A 152 -3.78 1.31 8.23
N VAL A 153 -4.47 0.25 8.65
CA VAL A 153 -4.42 -0.33 9.99
C VAL A 153 -3.80 -1.71 9.92
N VAL A 154 -2.53 -1.84 10.33
CA VAL A 154 -1.90 -3.16 10.48
C VAL A 154 -2.26 -3.75 11.84
N LEU A 155 -2.83 -4.95 11.83
CA LEU A 155 -3.16 -5.69 13.04
C LEU A 155 -1.92 -6.43 13.54
N SER A 156 -1.28 -5.89 14.57
CA SER A 156 -0.08 -6.49 15.19
C SER A 156 -0.40 -7.42 16.38
N LYS A 157 -1.67 -7.57 16.72
CA LYS A 157 -2.22 -8.42 17.79
C LYS A 157 -3.54 -9.03 17.36
N GLU A 158 -4.08 -9.92 18.20
CA GLU A 158 -5.44 -10.43 18.07
C GLU A 158 -6.45 -9.28 17.92
N PHE A 159 -7.36 -9.43 16.97
CA PHE A 159 -8.35 -8.42 16.64
C PHE A 159 -9.47 -8.38 17.70
N ASN A 160 -9.67 -7.21 18.29
CA ASN A 160 -10.77 -6.92 19.17
C ASN A 160 -11.75 -5.96 18.48
N LEU A 161 -12.97 -6.40 18.25
CA LEU A 161 -13.99 -5.63 17.55
C LEU A 161 -14.40 -4.35 18.30
N GLU A 162 -14.51 -4.38 19.62
CA GLU A 162 -14.89 -3.21 20.40
C GLU A 162 -13.78 -2.14 20.41
N GLU A 163 -12.51 -2.55 20.47
CA GLU A 163 -11.40 -1.63 20.30
C GLU A 163 -11.38 -1.03 18.89
N PHE A 164 -11.72 -1.84 17.86
CA PHE A 164 -11.82 -1.37 16.50
C PHE A 164 -12.95 -0.35 16.30
N LYS A 165 -14.13 -0.58 16.87
CA LYS A 165 -15.23 0.39 16.87
C LYS A 165 -14.84 1.73 17.48
N GLN A 166 -14.15 1.69 18.63
CA GLN A 166 -13.63 2.90 19.27
C GLN A 166 -12.56 3.60 18.41
N PHE A 167 -11.76 2.84 17.69
CA PHE A 167 -10.79 3.38 16.74
C PHE A 167 -11.46 4.04 15.54
N VAL A 168 -12.54 3.48 14.99
CA VAL A 168 -13.26 4.01 13.81
C VAL A 168 -14.06 5.27 14.14
N GLU A 169 -14.64 5.36 15.33
CA GLU A 169 -15.57 6.40 15.75
C GLU A 169 -15.14 7.85 15.42
N PRO A 170 -13.89 8.28 15.67
CA PRO A 170 -13.45 9.64 15.31
C PRO A 170 -13.41 9.94 13.81
N TYR A 171 -13.45 8.93 12.95
CA TYR A 171 -13.34 9.07 11.50
C TYR A 171 -14.69 9.01 10.78
N ARG A 172 -15.75 8.50 11.43
CA ARG A 172 -17.11 8.41 10.86
C ARG A 172 -17.64 9.70 10.26
N PRO A 173 -17.42 10.89 10.86
CA PRO A 173 -17.93 12.14 10.30
C PRO A 173 -17.12 12.66 9.09
N LEU A 174 -16.10 11.94 8.62
CA LEU A 174 -15.19 12.39 7.58
C LEU A 174 -15.50 11.69 6.25
N GLU A 175 -16.21 12.36 5.36
CA GLU A 175 -16.65 11.83 4.06
C GLU A 175 -15.49 11.41 3.11
N ASN A 176 -14.29 11.98 3.31
CA ASN A 176 -13.13 11.69 2.50
C ASN A 176 -12.21 10.61 3.09
N VAL A 177 -12.65 9.91 4.15
CA VAL A 177 -11.85 8.90 4.85
C VAL A 177 -12.44 7.51 4.67
N SER A 178 -11.60 6.54 4.29
CA SER A 178 -11.90 5.11 4.38
C SER A 178 -10.87 4.40 5.25
N ILE A 179 -11.19 3.22 5.74
CA ILE A 179 -10.34 2.45 6.64
C ILE A 179 -9.96 1.13 5.95
N CYS A 180 -8.66 0.81 5.94
CA CYS A 180 -8.16 -0.43 5.38
C CYS A 180 -7.43 -1.22 6.47
N ILE A 181 -7.96 -2.36 6.83
CA ILE A 181 -7.37 -3.29 7.78
C ILE A 181 -6.51 -4.31 7.02
N ARG A 182 -5.37 -4.64 7.55
CA ARG A 182 -4.53 -5.71 7.05
C ARG A 182 -3.81 -6.45 8.17
N ALA A 183 -3.56 -7.74 8.00
CA ALA A 183 -2.77 -8.51 8.95
C ALA A 183 -1.27 -8.14 8.86
N ASP A 184 -0.49 -8.49 9.88
CA ASP A 184 0.98 -8.45 9.83
C ASP A 184 1.48 -9.77 9.22
N TYR A 185 1.81 -9.76 7.93
CA TYR A 185 2.16 -10.96 7.15
C TYR A 185 3.64 -11.35 7.19
N ARG A 186 4.47 -10.68 7.99
CA ARG A 186 5.90 -11.01 8.06
C ARG A 186 6.20 -12.40 8.60
N ASN A 187 5.29 -12.93 9.41
CA ASN A 187 5.40 -14.27 9.99
C ASN A 187 4.07 -15.01 9.82
N ILE A 188 3.88 -15.67 8.66
CA ILE A 188 2.69 -16.44 8.39
C ILE A 188 2.77 -17.76 9.14
N THR A 189 1.93 -17.91 10.15
CA THR A 189 1.77 -19.12 10.95
C THR A 189 0.31 -19.58 10.91
N LYS A 190 0.02 -20.76 11.42
CA LYS A 190 -1.38 -21.21 11.57
C LYS A 190 -2.22 -20.27 12.42
N ASP A 191 -1.61 -19.65 13.44
CA ASP A 191 -2.29 -18.67 14.29
C ASP A 191 -2.58 -17.37 13.53
N THR A 192 -1.68 -16.93 12.67
CA THR A 192 -1.90 -15.76 11.80
C THR A 192 -3.06 -16.00 10.84
N LEU A 193 -3.13 -17.18 10.22
CA LEU A 193 -4.20 -17.55 9.30
C LEU A 193 -5.55 -17.64 10.03
N LYS A 194 -5.57 -18.26 11.21
CA LYS A 194 -6.78 -18.32 12.04
C LYS A 194 -7.24 -16.92 12.45
N ASN A 195 -6.34 -16.05 12.90
CA ASN A 195 -6.69 -14.68 13.25
C ASN A 195 -7.25 -13.89 12.05
N ARG A 196 -6.75 -14.16 10.85
CA ARG A 196 -7.28 -13.58 9.61
C ARG A 196 -8.76 -13.92 9.40
N ASP A 197 -9.12 -15.18 9.57
CA ASP A 197 -10.50 -15.64 9.38
C ASP A 197 -11.41 -15.15 10.52
N ASP A 198 -10.94 -15.17 11.76
CA ASP A 198 -11.64 -14.61 12.93
C ASP A 198 -11.93 -13.08 12.74
N VAL A 199 -11.05 -12.31 12.09
CA VAL A 199 -11.28 -10.91 11.75
C VAL A 199 -12.45 -10.77 10.78
N PHE A 200 -12.44 -11.56 9.69
CA PHE A 200 -13.50 -11.52 8.70
C PHE A 200 -14.87 -11.88 9.31
N GLU A 201 -14.93 -12.97 10.10
CA GLU A 201 -16.16 -13.40 10.77
C GLU A 201 -16.72 -12.33 11.70
N LYS A 202 -15.87 -11.62 12.46
CA LYS A 202 -16.30 -10.52 13.33
C LYS A 202 -16.81 -9.31 12.54
N LEU A 203 -16.16 -8.97 11.43
CA LEU A 203 -16.57 -7.85 10.59
C LEU A 203 -17.90 -8.11 9.89
N ILE A 204 -18.11 -9.31 9.33
CA ILE A 204 -19.36 -9.63 8.62
C ILE A 204 -20.59 -9.73 9.54
N LEU A 205 -20.38 -9.99 10.82
CA LEU A 205 -21.46 -10.01 11.80
C LEU A 205 -21.85 -8.60 12.28
N GLU A 206 -20.95 -7.61 12.16
CA GLU A 206 -21.13 -6.28 12.72
C GLU A 206 -21.47 -5.22 11.66
N TYR A 207 -20.91 -5.33 10.48
CA TYR A 207 -20.99 -4.32 9.43
C TYR A 207 -21.73 -4.84 8.20
N GLU A 208 -22.31 -3.93 7.42
CA GLU A 208 -22.93 -4.29 6.15
C GLU A 208 -21.86 -4.74 5.12
N TYR A 209 -21.92 -6.01 4.76
CA TYR A 209 -20.99 -6.58 3.77
C TYR A 209 -21.44 -6.26 2.36
N GLU A 210 -20.58 -5.61 1.57
CA GLU A 210 -20.87 -5.28 0.19
C GLU A 210 -20.42 -6.39 -0.76
N SER A 211 -19.16 -6.71 -0.73
CA SER A 211 -18.57 -7.66 -1.66
C SER A 211 -17.11 -7.96 -1.30
N SER A 212 -16.61 -9.06 -1.82
CA SER A 212 -15.20 -9.25 -2.00
C SER A 212 -14.77 -8.50 -3.27
N GLY A 213 -13.97 -7.46 -3.09
CA GLY A 213 -13.43 -6.64 -4.17
C GLY A 213 -11.92 -6.82 -4.33
N GLY A 214 -11.35 -6.09 -5.29
CA GLY A 214 -9.92 -6.10 -5.52
C GLY A 214 -9.44 -7.26 -6.39
N CYS A 215 -8.14 -7.45 -6.48
CA CYS A 215 -7.55 -8.58 -7.19
C CYS A 215 -7.59 -9.83 -6.30
N MET A 216 -7.58 -11.02 -6.92
CA MET A 216 -7.57 -12.30 -6.22
C MET A 216 -6.40 -12.45 -5.21
N VAL A 217 -5.31 -11.75 -5.44
CA VAL A 217 -4.13 -11.73 -4.55
C VAL A 217 -4.38 -10.90 -3.29
N CYS A 218 -5.07 -9.75 -3.42
CA CYS A 218 -5.37 -8.86 -2.28
C CYS A 218 -6.54 -9.35 -1.45
N ASN A 219 -7.53 -9.98 -2.09
CA ASN A 219 -8.80 -10.41 -1.50
C ASN A 219 -9.36 -9.35 -0.55
N ASP A 220 -9.81 -8.23 -1.15
CA ASP A 220 -10.21 -7.01 -0.43
C ASP A 220 -11.70 -7.07 -0.12
N ASP A 221 -12.07 -7.54 1.07
CA ASP A 221 -13.45 -7.55 1.53
C ASP A 221 -13.90 -6.15 1.94
N ARG A 222 -15.09 -5.74 1.53
CA ARG A 222 -15.66 -4.41 1.75
C ARG A 222 -16.86 -4.46 2.66
N PHE A 223 -16.86 -3.57 3.64
CA PHE A 223 -17.90 -3.42 4.64
C PHE A 223 -18.26 -1.94 4.79
N TRP A 224 -19.49 -1.67 5.21
CA TRP A 224 -19.97 -0.33 5.48
C TRP A 224 -20.38 -0.17 6.94
N ASP A 225 -19.90 0.90 7.57
CA ASP A 225 -20.32 1.39 8.88
C ASP A 225 -21.00 2.76 8.66
N GLY A 226 -22.31 2.75 8.39
CA GLY A 226 -22.99 3.92 7.83
C GLY A 226 -22.38 4.33 6.49
N ASP A 227 -21.82 5.54 6.41
CA ASP A 227 -21.18 6.07 5.20
C ASP A 227 -19.66 5.79 5.16
N THR A 228 -19.11 5.14 6.17
CA THR A 228 -17.67 4.85 6.27
C THR A 228 -17.34 3.50 5.62
N LEU A 229 -16.53 3.53 4.56
CA LEU A 229 -16.01 2.32 3.93
C LEU A 229 -14.90 1.72 4.78
N ILE A 230 -15.07 0.46 5.17
CA ILE A 230 -14.07 -0.37 5.82
C ILE A 230 -13.66 -1.47 4.84
N SER A 231 -12.39 -1.56 4.49
CA SER A 231 -11.87 -2.66 3.69
C SER A 231 -10.95 -3.54 4.52
N TYR A 232 -10.99 -4.85 4.28
CA TYR A 232 -10.13 -5.83 4.92
C TYR A 232 -9.34 -6.61 3.88
N HIS A 233 -8.03 -6.35 3.81
CA HIS A 233 -7.10 -7.09 2.96
C HIS A 233 -6.79 -8.42 3.61
N ARG A 234 -7.52 -9.45 3.21
CA ARG A 234 -7.40 -10.82 3.74
C ARG A 234 -6.32 -11.63 3.04
N GLY A 235 -6.04 -11.33 1.79
CA GLY A 235 -5.01 -12.02 1.01
C GLY A 235 -3.60 -11.74 1.52
N LEU A 236 -2.71 -12.71 1.31
CA LEU A 236 -1.28 -12.52 1.54
C LEU A 236 -0.72 -11.64 0.44
N GLU A 237 -0.05 -10.55 0.81
CA GLU A 237 0.53 -9.65 -0.18
C GLU A 237 1.72 -10.31 -0.88
N HIS A 238 1.58 -10.50 -2.19
CA HIS A 238 2.66 -10.87 -3.08
C HIS A 238 2.68 -9.90 -4.25
N SER A 239 3.83 -9.32 -4.55
CA SER A 239 4.00 -8.49 -5.74
C SER A 239 3.96 -9.34 -7.00
N LYS A 240 4.39 -10.61 -6.92
CA LYS A 240 4.30 -11.57 -8.01
C LYS A 240 3.78 -12.93 -7.55
N VAL A 241 3.12 -13.61 -8.47
CA VAL A 241 2.65 -14.97 -8.31
C VAL A 241 3.18 -15.81 -9.47
N VAL A 242 3.82 -16.93 -9.19
CA VAL A 242 4.35 -17.85 -10.21
C VAL A 242 3.41 -19.05 -10.33
N TYR A 243 2.83 -19.24 -11.52
CA TYR A 243 1.97 -20.36 -11.83
C TYR A 243 2.36 -21.01 -13.17
N GLY A 244 2.87 -22.23 -13.13
CA GLY A 244 3.43 -22.90 -14.31
C GLY A 244 4.63 -22.16 -14.87
N ASN A 245 4.53 -21.74 -16.13
CA ASN A 245 5.56 -20.93 -16.82
C ASN A 245 5.23 -19.42 -16.83
N LYS A 246 4.23 -18.98 -16.08
CA LYS A 246 3.72 -17.61 -16.01
C LYS A 246 4.11 -16.94 -14.71
N ILE A 247 4.36 -15.64 -14.79
CA ILE A 247 4.65 -14.77 -13.65
C ILE A 247 3.65 -13.62 -13.69
N PHE A 248 2.70 -13.60 -12.74
CA PHE A 248 1.74 -12.51 -12.56
C PHE A 248 2.34 -11.44 -11.68
N VAL A 249 2.51 -10.23 -12.22
CA VAL A 249 3.06 -9.08 -11.51
C VAL A 249 1.92 -8.19 -11.03
N ASN A 250 1.90 -7.89 -9.73
CA ASN A 250 0.86 -7.09 -9.08
C ASN A 250 1.35 -5.70 -8.69
N ASP A 251 2.65 -5.52 -8.54
CA ASP A 251 3.29 -4.27 -8.16
C ASP A 251 4.72 -4.24 -8.72
N ILE A 252 5.23 -3.06 -8.97
CA ILE A 252 6.60 -2.83 -9.41
C ILE A 252 7.27 -1.95 -8.38
N LEU A 253 8.48 -2.30 -7.98
CA LEU A 253 9.20 -1.58 -6.95
C LEU A 253 10.39 -0.85 -7.54
N ILE A 254 10.55 0.43 -7.20
CA ILE A 254 11.79 1.20 -7.40
C ILE A 254 12.37 1.48 -6.01
N THR A 255 13.56 0.94 -5.75
CA THR A 255 14.25 1.10 -4.47
C THR A 255 15.01 2.43 -4.38
N ILE A 256 15.50 2.76 -3.18
CA ILE A 256 16.18 4.04 -2.90
C ILE A 256 17.44 4.31 -3.71
N ASP A 257 18.02 3.28 -4.32
CA ASP A 257 19.17 3.32 -5.24
C ASP A 257 18.76 3.25 -6.72
N GLY A 258 17.45 3.37 -7.02
CA GLY A 258 16.93 3.35 -8.39
C GLY A 258 16.87 1.96 -9.04
N GLN A 259 17.10 0.87 -8.29
CA GLN A 259 16.93 -0.47 -8.82
C GLN A 259 15.43 -0.82 -8.93
N ILE A 260 15.07 -1.61 -9.93
CA ILE A 260 13.69 -2.01 -10.21
C ILE A 260 13.48 -3.51 -9.93
N TYR A 261 12.35 -3.85 -9.29
CA TYR A 261 12.03 -5.22 -8.88
C TYR A 261 10.55 -5.55 -9.14
N ASP A 262 10.29 -6.84 -9.32
CA ASP A 262 8.96 -7.42 -9.51
C ASP A 262 8.35 -7.98 -8.21
N ASP A 263 9.11 -7.93 -7.12
CA ASP A 263 8.67 -8.44 -5.82
C ASP A 263 9.43 -7.78 -4.63
N TRP A 264 8.87 -7.89 -3.46
CA TRP A 264 9.42 -7.41 -2.18
C TRP A 264 10.61 -8.23 -1.68
N ASP A 265 10.92 -9.37 -2.31
CA ASP A 265 12.14 -10.13 -2.04
C ASP A 265 13.41 -9.45 -2.62
N LEU A 266 13.22 -8.43 -3.45
CA LEU A 266 14.26 -7.59 -4.07
C LEU A 266 15.34 -8.41 -4.79
N VAL A 267 14.93 -9.47 -5.47
CA VAL A 267 15.81 -10.27 -6.32
C VAL A 267 15.83 -9.69 -7.73
N THR A 268 17.02 -9.35 -8.21
CA THR A 268 17.20 -8.81 -9.58
C THR A 268 16.79 -9.83 -10.63
N ASN A 269 16.06 -9.38 -11.66
CA ASN A 269 15.58 -10.21 -12.75
C ASN A 269 15.64 -9.46 -14.07
N THR A 270 16.62 -9.80 -14.89
CA THR A 270 16.84 -9.17 -16.20
C THR A 270 15.70 -9.40 -17.19
N GLU A 271 14.99 -10.54 -17.11
CA GLU A 271 13.81 -10.79 -17.95
C GLU A 271 12.66 -9.85 -17.55
N PHE A 272 12.51 -9.54 -16.24
CA PHE A 272 11.54 -8.58 -15.77
C PHE A 272 11.82 -7.17 -16.28
N GLU A 273 13.09 -6.73 -16.20
CA GLU A 273 13.49 -5.41 -16.71
C GLU A 273 13.17 -5.27 -18.21
N ARG A 274 13.45 -6.30 -19.01
CA ARG A 274 13.13 -6.32 -20.44
C ARG A 274 11.61 -6.25 -20.68
N TRP A 275 10.81 -6.94 -19.88
CA TRP A 275 9.36 -6.91 -19.99
C TRP A 275 8.81 -5.52 -19.63
N ILE A 276 9.24 -4.93 -18.50
CA ILE A 276 8.72 -3.66 -18.04
C ILE A 276 9.09 -2.49 -18.95
N PHE A 277 10.22 -2.59 -19.66
CA PHE A 277 10.64 -1.57 -20.64
C PHE A 277 10.17 -1.86 -22.07
N GLY A 278 9.22 -2.75 -22.26
CA GLY A 278 8.50 -2.92 -23.52
C GLY A 278 9.17 -3.81 -24.57
N GLU A 279 10.17 -4.60 -24.20
CA GLU A 279 10.77 -5.57 -25.12
C GLU A 279 9.84 -6.77 -25.42
N PHE A 280 8.80 -6.97 -24.61
CA PHE A 280 7.78 -8.01 -24.79
C PHE A 280 6.39 -7.40 -24.87
N LYS A 281 5.56 -7.89 -25.80
CA LYS A 281 4.15 -7.56 -25.82
C LYS A 281 3.44 -8.30 -24.70
N LEU A 282 2.52 -7.60 -24.03
CA LEU A 282 1.51 -8.23 -23.18
C LEU A 282 0.45 -8.84 -24.08
N ASP A 283 0.33 -10.13 -24.04
CA ASP A 283 -0.68 -10.83 -24.83
C ASP A 283 -1.88 -11.27 -23.99
N GLU A 284 -1.79 -11.22 -22.64
CA GLU A 284 -2.83 -11.80 -21.76
C GLU A 284 -3.09 -10.91 -20.54
N ASP A 285 -4.35 -10.71 -20.21
CA ASP A 285 -4.84 -10.12 -18.97
C ASP A 285 -5.11 -11.26 -17.96
N VAL A 286 -4.98 -10.98 -16.68
CA VAL A 286 -5.30 -11.91 -15.58
C VAL A 286 -6.76 -12.36 -15.61
N SER A 287 -7.65 -11.57 -16.21
CA SER A 287 -9.07 -11.89 -16.36
C SER A 287 -9.34 -13.24 -17.05
N GLU A 288 -8.40 -13.74 -17.87
CA GLU A 288 -8.49 -15.08 -18.46
C GLU A 288 -8.35 -16.19 -17.41
N TYR A 289 -7.68 -15.91 -16.28
CA TYR A 289 -7.38 -16.88 -15.23
C TYR A 289 -8.28 -16.74 -14.01
N GLU A 290 -8.90 -15.57 -13.82
CA GLU A 290 -9.82 -15.34 -12.70
C GLU A 290 -11.00 -16.31 -12.68
N ASN A 291 -11.38 -16.83 -13.84
CA ASN A 291 -12.42 -17.84 -14.00
C ASN A 291 -11.89 -19.26 -14.18
N ASP A 292 -10.56 -19.48 -14.15
CA ASP A 292 -9.98 -20.82 -14.20
C ASP A 292 -10.02 -21.46 -12.80
N PRO A 293 -10.86 -22.52 -12.58
CA PRO A 293 -11.00 -23.14 -11.26
C PRO A 293 -9.69 -23.70 -10.71
N VAL A 294 -8.80 -24.17 -11.59
CA VAL A 294 -7.50 -24.74 -11.20
C VAL A 294 -6.56 -23.64 -10.71
N TYR A 295 -6.55 -22.50 -11.39
CA TYR A 295 -5.76 -21.33 -10.97
C TYR A 295 -6.29 -20.75 -9.65
N VAL A 296 -7.60 -20.59 -9.52
CA VAL A 296 -8.26 -20.11 -8.30
C VAL A 296 -7.95 -21.02 -7.11
N ASP A 297 -8.15 -22.33 -7.25
CA ASP A 297 -7.86 -23.32 -6.19
C ASP A 297 -6.38 -23.31 -5.79
N TRP A 298 -5.47 -23.22 -6.78
CA TRP A 298 -4.04 -23.12 -6.51
C TRP A 298 -3.70 -21.84 -5.73
N LEU A 299 -4.30 -20.71 -6.10
CA LEU A 299 -4.05 -19.42 -5.44
C LEU A 299 -4.59 -19.42 -4.00
N LEU A 300 -5.80 -19.97 -3.78
CA LEU A 300 -6.39 -20.12 -2.46
C LEU A 300 -5.52 -21.01 -1.56
N LYS A 301 -5.07 -22.15 -2.06
CA LYS A 301 -4.13 -23.04 -1.33
C LYS A 301 -2.83 -22.36 -0.99
N LYS A 302 -2.27 -21.56 -1.90
CA LYS A 302 -1.05 -20.78 -1.65
C LYS A 302 -1.27 -19.73 -0.56
N ASN A 303 -2.46 -19.14 -0.48
CA ASN A 303 -2.85 -18.17 0.54
C ASN A 303 -3.30 -18.83 1.86
N GLY A 304 -3.24 -20.16 1.98
CA GLY A 304 -3.63 -20.92 3.16
C GLY A 304 -5.14 -21.08 3.31
N GLU A 305 -5.91 -20.84 2.27
CA GLU A 305 -7.33 -21.14 2.22
C GLU A 305 -7.56 -22.59 1.76
N GLU A 306 -8.58 -23.28 2.28
CA GLU A 306 -8.95 -24.58 1.75
C GLU A 306 -9.54 -24.42 0.35
N GLY A 307 -9.00 -25.17 -0.61
CA GLY A 307 -9.52 -25.13 -1.98
C GLY A 307 -10.96 -25.61 -2.06
N ILE A 308 -11.71 -24.99 -2.96
CA ILE A 308 -13.17 -25.23 -3.16
C ILE A 308 -13.43 -26.46 -4.07
N LEU A 309 -12.39 -27.17 -4.51
CA LEU A 309 -12.54 -28.37 -5.37
C LEU A 309 -12.59 -29.66 -4.55
#